data_44e1bb0f0a866c9fba754d46d025ce7e
#
_entry.id   44e1bb0f0a866c9fba754d46d025ce7e
#
_cell.length_a   1.000
_cell.length_b   1.000
_cell.length_c   1.000
_cell.angle_alpha   90.00
_cell.angle_beta   90.00
_cell.angle_gamma   90.00
#
_symmetry.space_group_name_H-M   'P 1'
#
loop_
_entity.id
_entity.type
_entity.pdbx_description
1 polymer ?
#
loop_
_entity_poly.entity_id
_entity_poly.type
_entity_poly.pdbx_seq_one_letter_code
_entity_poly.pdbx_strand_id
1 'polypeptide(L)'
;IERCTEAVCTVFRAYGYEITPQPIDFEANPFDGNEQIDLMVVAGGDGTVNYVVNSMKSKGLDIPLGVIPAGTANDFAGALGMSHKPLEAARQIASGAIDRVDCGCVNGLYFVNIFSFGIFTTTSQRTPDERKHKIGKLAYIIEGVKEFRAMHAVPLQVVADGEAFDFNSLMVLVFNGETAGGFRLARRSSIKDGLFDCLMLEKKNFLRSTLAMGRYLLGGNPKIVRHLRARALDIVSTLNEPTDVDGQKGAEFPLHIECIAGGLRVMCPREEGK
;
A
#
# COMPACT_ATOMS: atom_id res chain seq x y z
N ILE A 1 -17.94 10.06 15.47
CA ILE A 1 -16.56 10.47 15.10
C ILE A 1 -16.01 11.37 16.19
N GLU A 2 -16.60 12.51 16.51
CA GLU A 2 -16.11 13.48 17.51
C GLU A 2 -15.78 12.87 18.88
N ARG A 3 -16.66 12.01 19.46
CA ARG A 3 -16.38 11.33 20.73
C ARG A 3 -15.17 10.40 20.67
N CYS A 4 -14.92 9.76 19.53
CA CYS A 4 -13.76 8.90 19.36
C CYS A 4 -12.47 9.74 19.25
N THR A 5 -12.53 10.86 18.54
CA THR A 5 -11.41 11.80 18.41
C THR A 5 -11.01 12.35 19.77
N GLU A 6 -11.96 12.82 20.59
CA GLU A 6 -11.66 13.36 21.93
C GLU A 6 -11.07 12.29 22.87
N ALA A 7 -11.56 11.05 22.80
CA ALA A 7 -11.01 9.96 23.57
C ALA A 7 -9.55 9.61 23.16
N VAL A 8 -9.25 9.66 21.86
CA VAL A 8 -7.88 9.49 21.32
C VAL A 8 -6.99 10.65 21.81
N CYS A 9 -7.44 11.90 21.69
CA CYS A 9 -6.70 13.06 22.17
C CYS A 9 -6.40 12.98 23.69
N THR A 10 -7.35 12.47 24.46
CA THR A 10 -7.15 12.26 25.92
C THR A 10 -6.03 11.26 26.20
N VAL A 11 -5.93 10.18 25.39
CA VAL A 11 -4.80 9.25 25.51
C VAL A 11 -3.47 9.96 25.29
N PHE A 12 -3.32 10.71 24.20
CA PHE A 12 -2.05 11.40 23.93
C PHE A 12 -1.67 12.43 24.99
N ARG A 13 -2.66 13.23 25.47
CA ARG A 13 -2.44 14.20 26.55
C ARG A 13 -1.98 13.53 27.85
N ALA A 14 -2.48 12.32 28.16
CA ALA A 14 -2.06 11.55 29.33
C ALA A 14 -0.58 11.10 29.24
N TYR A 15 -0.01 11.02 28.04
CA TYR A 15 1.40 10.74 27.81
C TYR A 15 2.24 12.01 27.62
N GLY A 16 1.66 13.19 27.84
CA GLY A 16 2.37 14.48 27.77
C GLY A 16 2.48 15.10 26.38
N TYR A 17 1.74 14.61 25.39
CA TYR A 17 1.70 15.22 24.07
C TYR A 17 0.75 16.41 24.05
N GLU A 18 1.19 17.47 23.41
CA GLU A 18 0.31 18.53 22.92
C GLU A 18 -0.28 18.06 21.59
N ILE A 19 -1.59 18.06 21.45
CA ILE A 19 -2.26 17.51 20.27
C ILE A 19 -3.30 18.48 19.72
N THR A 20 -3.22 18.72 18.42
CA THR A 20 -4.16 19.54 17.65
C THR A 20 -4.86 18.67 16.62
N PRO A 21 -6.10 18.21 16.90
CA PRO A 21 -6.86 17.42 15.94
C PRO A 21 -7.35 18.30 14.79
N GLN A 22 -7.14 17.80 13.56
CA GLN A 22 -7.62 18.45 12.36
C GLN A 22 -8.38 17.44 11.48
N PRO A 23 -9.54 17.81 10.90
CA PRO A 23 -10.16 17.00 9.87
C PRO A 23 -9.25 16.97 8.64
N ILE A 24 -9.17 15.81 7.98
CA ILE A 24 -8.39 15.72 6.75
C ILE A 24 -9.12 16.42 5.61
N ASP A 25 -8.40 17.24 4.89
CA ASP A 25 -8.80 17.83 3.62
C ASP A 25 -7.89 17.27 2.53
N PHE A 26 -8.45 16.54 1.58
CA PHE A 26 -7.72 15.93 0.47
C PHE A 26 -7.35 16.93 -0.64
N GLU A 27 -7.80 18.19 -0.55
CA GLU A 27 -7.46 19.26 -1.49
C GLU A 27 -6.34 20.17 -0.96
N ALA A 28 -5.95 20.03 0.34
CA ALA A 28 -4.94 20.84 1.00
C ALA A 28 -3.85 19.98 1.64
N ASN A 29 -2.59 20.38 1.52
CA ASN A 29 -1.50 19.63 2.16
C ASN A 29 -1.59 19.76 3.70
N PRO A 30 -1.76 18.67 4.46
CA PRO A 30 -1.93 18.72 5.92
C PRO A 30 -0.70 19.26 6.67
N PHE A 31 0.43 19.40 6.01
CA PHE A 31 1.66 19.98 6.55
C PHE A 31 1.81 21.48 6.26
N ASP A 32 0.86 22.13 5.56
CA ASP A 32 0.89 23.57 5.36
C ASP A 32 0.72 24.30 6.70
N GLY A 33 1.77 25.00 7.15
CA GLY A 33 1.83 25.64 8.45
C GLY A 33 2.06 24.68 9.64
N ASN A 34 2.28 23.40 9.38
CA ASN A 34 2.51 22.35 10.39
C ASN A 34 3.83 21.59 10.15
N GLU A 35 4.84 22.26 9.56
CA GLU A 35 6.11 21.60 9.23
C GLU A 35 7.00 21.32 10.46
N GLN A 36 6.70 21.94 11.58
CA GLN A 36 7.51 21.85 12.83
C GLN A 36 6.90 20.94 13.88
N ILE A 37 6.01 20.03 13.50
CA ILE A 37 5.45 19.04 14.43
C ILE A 37 6.44 17.88 14.66
N ASP A 38 6.43 17.33 15.87
CA ASP A 38 7.29 16.19 16.24
C ASP A 38 6.74 14.84 15.81
N LEU A 39 5.40 14.74 15.62
CA LEU A 39 4.69 13.53 15.29
C LEU A 39 3.42 13.87 14.52
N MET A 40 3.21 13.22 13.38
CA MET A 40 1.93 13.21 12.68
C MET A 40 1.15 11.93 13.03
N VAL A 41 -0.08 12.06 13.51
CA VAL A 41 -0.96 10.91 13.77
C VAL A 41 -2.11 10.92 12.79
N VAL A 42 -2.22 9.83 12.01
CA VAL A 42 -3.25 9.64 10.99
C VAL A 42 -4.27 8.63 11.48
N ALA A 43 -5.52 9.05 11.66
CA ALA A 43 -6.64 8.17 11.91
C ALA A 43 -7.43 7.96 10.61
N GLY A 44 -7.18 6.85 9.92
CA GLY A 44 -7.76 6.60 8.61
C GLY A 44 -7.48 5.20 8.07
N GLY A 45 -7.89 4.96 6.83
CA GLY A 45 -7.53 3.78 6.07
C GLY A 45 -6.28 4.00 5.22
N ASP A 46 -5.91 2.98 4.42
CA ASP A 46 -4.70 2.98 3.61
C ASP A 46 -4.62 4.18 2.64
N GLY A 47 -5.73 4.57 2.02
CA GLY A 47 -5.77 5.76 1.14
C GLY A 47 -5.49 7.07 1.88
N THR A 48 -5.94 7.21 3.12
CA THR A 48 -5.64 8.38 3.96
C THR A 48 -4.16 8.41 4.36
N VAL A 49 -3.61 7.25 4.72
CA VAL A 49 -2.18 7.10 5.04
C VAL A 49 -1.32 7.43 3.82
N ASN A 50 -1.67 6.90 2.66
CA ASN A 50 -0.97 7.19 1.40
C ASN A 50 -0.98 8.69 1.08
N TYR A 51 -2.13 9.35 1.21
CA TYR A 51 -2.24 10.79 1.00
C TYR A 51 -1.32 11.59 1.92
N VAL A 52 -1.30 11.27 3.22
CA VAL A 52 -0.44 11.96 4.20
C VAL A 52 1.05 11.71 3.90
N VAL A 53 1.42 10.48 3.53
CA VAL A 53 2.80 10.15 3.14
C VAL A 53 3.23 10.93 1.91
N ASN A 54 2.42 10.98 0.85
CA ASN A 54 2.73 11.76 -0.34
C ASN A 54 2.82 13.26 -0.04
N SER A 55 1.90 13.79 0.79
CA SER A 55 1.93 15.19 1.24
C SER A 55 3.19 15.53 2.02
N MET A 56 3.62 14.64 2.91
CA MET A 56 4.87 14.78 3.68
C MET A 56 6.10 14.77 2.75
N LYS A 57 6.15 13.80 1.84
CA LYS A 57 7.27 13.64 0.91
C LYS A 57 7.38 14.78 -0.10
N SER A 58 6.26 15.33 -0.57
CA SER A 58 6.26 16.49 -1.49
C SER A 58 6.91 17.74 -0.88
N LYS A 59 6.93 17.84 0.45
CA LYS A 59 7.61 18.92 1.19
C LYS A 59 9.02 18.54 1.67
N GLY A 60 9.51 17.34 1.34
CA GLY A 60 10.81 16.85 1.81
C GLY A 60 10.90 16.65 3.33
N LEU A 61 9.76 16.48 4.01
CA LEU A 61 9.70 16.26 5.45
C LEU A 61 9.97 14.79 5.82
N ASP A 62 10.60 14.57 6.99
CA ASP A 62 10.85 13.26 7.60
C ASP A 62 10.28 13.23 9.03
N ILE A 63 8.98 13.46 9.15
CA ILE A 63 8.26 13.50 10.43
C ILE A 63 7.80 12.07 10.77
N PRO A 64 7.96 11.61 12.03
CA PRO A 64 7.40 10.34 12.47
C PRO A 64 5.90 10.25 12.25
N LEU A 65 5.42 9.11 11.75
CA LEU A 65 4.01 8.86 11.45
C LEU A 65 3.44 7.81 12.40
N GLY A 66 2.40 8.17 13.16
CA GLY A 66 1.56 7.23 13.90
C GLY A 66 0.31 6.92 13.10
N VAL A 67 -0.07 5.64 13.02
CA VAL A 67 -1.26 5.21 12.25
C VAL A 67 -2.29 4.57 13.16
N ILE A 68 -3.47 5.16 13.23
CA ILE A 68 -4.66 4.61 13.90
C ILE A 68 -5.57 4.02 12.81
N PRO A 69 -5.73 2.69 12.75
CA PRO A 69 -6.52 2.05 11.72
C PRO A 69 -8.01 2.38 11.87
N ALA A 70 -8.59 3.03 10.86
CA ALA A 70 -10.01 3.39 10.81
C ALA A 70 -10.66 3.10 9.44
N GLY A 71 -9.94 2.42 8.55
CA GLY A 71 -10.42 1.97 7.24
C GLY A 71 -10.91 0.52 7.26
N THR A 72 -11.06 -0.05 6.05
CA THR A 72 -11.53 -1.43 5.86
C THR A 72 -10.41 -2.46 5.88
N ALA A 73 -9.33 -2.24 5.13
CA ALA A 73 -8.20 -3.17 5.03
C ALA A 73 -7.13 -2.86 6.10
N ASN A 74 -6.66 -1.61 6.16
CA ASN A 74 -5.64 -1.13 7.08
C ASN A 74 -4.35 -1.96 7.00
N ASP A 75 -3.93 -2.27 5.79
CA ASP A 75 -2.79 -3.15 5.52
C ASP A 75 -1.50 -2.60 6.13
N PHE A 76 -1.24 -1.31 5.93
CA PHE A 76 -0.03 -0.67 6.49
C PHE A 76 -0.03 -0.66 8.02
N ALA A 77 -1.15 -0.30 8.65
CA ALA A 77 -1.26 -0.35 10.12
C ALA A 77 -1.05 -1.77 10.65
N GLY A 78 -1.58 -2.79 9.95
CA GLY A 78 -1.36 -4.19 10.26
C GLY A 78 0.12 -4.60 10.15
N ALA A 79 0.83 -4.14 9.11
CA ALA A 79 2.26 -4.39 8.93
C ALA A 79 3.12 -3.74 10.03
N LEU A 80 2.66 -2.62 10.62
CA LEU A 80 3.28 -1.96 11.78
C LEU A 80 2.94 -2.64 13.12
N GLY A 81 2.07 -3.66 13.15
CA GLY A 81 1.61 -4.32 14.38
C GLY A 81 0.63 -3.50 15.21
N MET A 82 -0.06 -2.53 14.58
CA MET A 82 -1.02 -1.68 15.27
C MET A 82 -2.31 -2.42 15.60
N SER A 83 -2.86 -2.15 16.78
CA SER A 83 -4.17 -2.68 17.18
C SER A 83 -5.28 -2.11 16.31
N HIS A 84 -6.25 -2.97 15.94
CA HIS A 84 -7.47 -2.53 15.23
C HIS A 84 -8.42 -1.69 16.10
N LYS A 85 -8.17 -1.60 17.41
CA LYS A 85 -8.96 -0.77 18.32
C LYS A 85 -8.32 0.62 18.44
N PRO A 86 -9.02 1.70 18.05
CA PRO A 86 -8.41 3.03 17.96
C PRO A 86 -7.74 3.52 19.24
N LEU A 87 -8.33 3.27 20.42
CA LEU A 87 -7.74 3.70 21.69
C LEU A 87 -6.51 2.88 22.10
N GLU A 88 -6.45 1.61 21.71
CA GLU A 88 -5.27 0.78 21.93
C GLU A 88 -4.16 1.21 20.96
N ALA A 89 -4.47 1.44 19.69
CA ALA A 89 -3.53 1.99 18.70
C ALA A 89 -2.96 3.34 19.17
N ALA A 90 -3.81 4.24 19.69
CA ALA A 90 -3.36 5.50 20.26
C ALA A 90 -2.37 5.31 21.43
N ARG A 91 -2.62 4.35 22.32
CA ARG A 91 -1.69 4.00 23.41
C ARG A 91 -0.38 3.43 22.87
N GLN A 92 -0.46 2.51 21.89
CA GLN A 92 0.72 1.95 21.23
C GLN A 92 1.58 3.05 20.59
N ILE A 93 0.99 4.04 19.92
CA ILE A 93 1.70 5.18 19.37
C ILE A 93 2.31 6.01 20.50
N ALA A 94 1.52 6.41 21.49
CA ALA A 94 1.93 7.34 22.54
C ALA A 94 3.06 6.76 23.43
N SER A 95 3.10 5.44 23.64
CA SER A 95 4.14 4.75 24.41
C SER A 95 5.18 4.05 23.56
N GLY A 96 5.02 4.07 22.24
CA GLY A 96 5.81 3.31 21.28
C GLY A 96 7.25 3.81 21.10
N ALA A 97 7.88 3.31 20.08
CA ALA A 97 9.19 3.74 19.64
C ALA A 97 9.16 4.10 18.15
N ILE A 98 10.02 5.05 17.76
CA ILE A 98 10.21 5.38 16.36
C ILE A 98 11.03 4.27 15.71
N ASP A 99 10.56 3.75 14.59
CA ASP A 99 11.27 2.82 13.75
C ASP A 99 11.28 3.32 12.29
N ARG A 100 12.11 2.71 11.45
CA ARG A 100 12.17 3.01 10.04
C ARG A 100 11.62 1.84 9.24
N VAL A 101 10.75 2.16 8.28
CA VAL A 101 10.20 1.18 7.34
C VAL A 101 10.38 1.66 5.92
N ASP A 102 10.37 0.72 5.00
CA ASP A 102 10.51 0.97 3.58
C ASP A 102 9.24 1.60 3.02
N CYS A 103 9.36 2.33 1.94
CA CYS A 103 8.25 2.76 1.10
C CYS A 103 8.67 2.70 -0.37
N GLY A 104 7.71 2.54 -1.24
CA GLY A 104 7.95 2.59 -2.66
C GLY A 104 7.78 4.00 -3.22
N CYS A 105 8.50 4.27 -4.31
CA CYS A 105 8.31 5.46 -5.13
C CYS A 105 8.21 5.05 -6.59
N VAL A 106 7.17 5.50 -7.28
CA VAL A 106 7.02 5.34 -8.73
C VAL A 106 6.86 6.70 -9.38
N ASN A 107 7.83 7.13 -10.18
CA ASN A 107 7.82 8.42 -10.88
C ASN A 107 7.46 9.61 -9.94
N GLY A 108 7.91 9.57 -8.67
CA GLY A 108 7.65 10.61 -7.68
C GLY A 108 6.36 10.43 -6.86
N LEU A 109 5.54 9.39 -7.12
CA LEU A 109 4.40 9.01 -6.29
C LEU A 109 4.81 7.91 -5.32
N TYR A 110 4.52 8.10 -4.03
CA TYR A 110 4.90 7.15 -2.98
C TYR A 110 3.77 6.17 -2.69
N PHE A 111 4.15 4.92 -2.36
CA PHE A 111 3.24 3.90 -1.86
C PHE A 111 3.80 3.18 -0.65
N VAL A 112 2.91 2.76 0.23
CA VAL A 112 3.28 2.07 1.48
C VAL A 112 2.92 0.58 1.45
N ASN A 113 1.96 0.18 0.61
CA ASN A 113 1.51 -1.21 0.48
C ASN A 113 1.85 -1.80 -0.88
N ILE A 114 1.28 -1.25 -1.96
CA ILE A 114 1.34 -1.87 -3.29
C ILE A 114 1.30 -0.86 -4.42
N PHE A 115 2.12 -1.09 -5.45
CA PHE A 115 1.93 -0.55 -6.79
C PHE A 115 1.42 -1.66 -7.71
N SER A 116 0.50 -1.35 -8.60
CA SER A 116 -0.04 -2.34 -9.53
C SER A 116 -0.48 -1.77 -10.87
N PHE A 117 -0.57 -2.64 -11.87
CA PHE A 117 -1.35 -2.40 -13.08
C PHE A 117 -1.92 -3.72 -13.62
N GLY A 118 -2.99 -3.63 -14.42
CA GLY A 118 -3.76 -4.76 -14.90
C GLY A 118 -5.07 -4.95 -14.14
N ILE A 119 -5.33 -6.12 -13.55
CA ILE A 119 -6.64 -6.53 -13.00
C ILE A 119 -7.25 -5.55 -11.99
N PHE A 120 -6.45 -4.98 -11.11
CA PHE A 120 -6.99 -4.26 -9.95
C PHE A 120 -7.24 -2.78 -10.20
N THR A 121 -6.70 -2.21 -11.27
CA THR A 121 -6.79 -0.77 -11.56
C THR A 121 -8.17 -0.33 -11.98
N THR A 122 -8.89 -1.14 -12.75
CA THR A 122 -10.25 -0.81 -13.23
C THR A 122 -11.30 -0.95 -12.14
N THR A 123 -11.17 -1.92 -11.25
CA THR A 123 -12.13 -2.18 -10.17
C THR A 123 -11.98 -1.18 -9.03
N SER A 124 -10.76 -0.81 -8.66
CA SER A 124 -10.52 0.16 -7.57
C SER A 124 -10.99 1.57 -7.94
N GLN A 125 -10.86 1.97 -9.21
CA GLN A 125 -11.25 3.29 -9.69
C GLN A 125 -12.74 3.42 -10.06
N ARG A 126 -13.45 2.32 -10.34
CA ARG A 126 -14.87 2.33 -10.80
C ARG A 126 -15.89 2.05 -9.71
N THR A 127 -15.49 1.53 -8.55
CA THR A 127 -16.44 1.18 -7.49
C THR A 127 -16.57 2.36 -6.52
N PRO A 128 -17.72 3.09 -6.49
CA PRO A 128 -17.98 4.12 -5.50
C PRO A 128 -17.89 3.54 -4.08
N ASP A 129 -17.34 4.29 -3.13
CA ASP A 129 -17.09 3.84 -1.74
C ASP A 129 -18.35 3.30 -1.04
N GLU A 130 -19.54 3.80 -1.39
CA GLU A 130 -20.81 3.30 -0.84
C GLU A 130 -21.14 1.84 -1.22
N ARG A 131 -20.63 1.33 -2.35
CA ARG A 131 -20.85 -0.07 -2.77
C ARG A 131 -19.84 -1.03 -2.15
N LYS A 132 -18.63 -0.58 -1.82
CA LYS A 132 -17.61 -1.42 -1.15
C LYS A 132 -18.10 -1.99 0.18
N HIS A 133 -18.94 -1.27 0.91
CA HIS A 133 -19.50 -1.71 2.19
C HIS A 133 -20.67 -2.71 2.09
N LYS A 134 -21.36 -2.81 0.96
CA LYS A 134 -22.55 -3.68 0.80
C LYS A 134 -22.30 -4.96 0.04
N ILE A 135 -21.22 -5.03 -0.72
CA ILE A 135 -20.89 -6.19 -1.56
C ILE A 135 -19.79 -6.97 -0.84
N GLY A 136 -20.15 -8.11 -0.22
CA GLY A 136 -19.20 -8.95 0.52
C GLY A 136 -18.02 -9.42 -0.34
N LYS A 137 -16.93 -9.87 0.31
CA LYS A 137 -15.68 -10.36 -0.33
C LYS A 137 -15.89 -11.27 -1.55
N LEU A 138 -16.98 -12.03 -1.59
CA LEU A 138 -17.31 -12.94 -2.67
C LEU A 138 -17.70 -12.23 -3.98
N ALA A 139 -18.43 -11.12 -3.90
CA ALA A 139 -18.83 -10.37 -5.09
C ALA A 139 -17.63 -9.60 -5.70
N TYR A 140 -16.69 -9.15 -4.87
CA TYR A 140 -15.42 -8.57 -5.32
C TYR A 140 -14.59 -9.59 -6.12
N ILE A 141 -14.56 -10.85 -5.66
CA ILE A 141 -13.91 -11.96 -6.38
C ILE A 141 -14.61 -12.24 -7.71
N ILE A 142 -15.95 -12.23 -7.76
CA ILE A 142 -16.72 -12.50 -8.98
C ILE A 142 -16.53 -11.37 -10.01
N GLU A 143 -16.48 -10.12 -9.58
CA GLU A 143 -16.18 -8.99 -10.47
C GLU A 143 -14.75 -9.07 -11.00
N GLY A 144 -13.78 -9.35 -10.15
CA GLY A 144 -12.40 -9.59 -10.55
C GLY A 144 -12.25 -10.72 -11.58
N VAL A 145 -12.99 -11.82 -11.44
CA VAL A 145 -13.00 -12.92 -12.43
C VAL A 145 -13.59 -12.49 -13.78
N LYS A 146 -14.61 -11.65 -13.80
CA LYS A 146 -15.19 -11.12 -15.06
C LYS A 146 -14.22 -10.18 -15.78
N GLU A 147 -13.56 -9.30 -15.03
CA GLU A 147 -12.53 -8.41 -15.58
C GLU A 147 -11.34 -9.19 -16.10
N PHE A 148 -10.90 -10.22 -15.38
CA PHE A 148 -9.82 -11.11 -15.81
C PHE A 148 -10.04 -11.73 -17.20
N ARG A 149 -11.31 -11.99 -17.59
CA ARG A 149 -11.66 -12.53 -18.91
C ARG A 149 -11.50 -11.49 -20.04
N ALA A 150 -11.63 -10.21 -19.74
CA ALA A 150 -11.53 -9.11 -20.71
C ALA A 150 -10.11 -8.59 -20.89
N MET A 151 -9.13 -9.08 -20.10
CA MET A 151 -7.77 -8.57 -20.10
C MET A 151 -6.99 -8.90 -21.35
N HIS A 152 -6.28 -7.91 -21.84
CA HIS A 152 -5.23 -8.10 -22.84
C HIS A 152 -3.84 -8.16 -22.17
N ALA A 153 -2.88 -8.78 -22.85
CA ALA A 153 -1.52 -8.75 -22.36
C ALA A 153 -0.85 -7.45 -22.73
N VAL A 154 -0.10 -6.95 -21.80
CA VAL A 154 0.74 -5.78 -21.94
C VAL A 154 2.17 -6.26 -22.22
N PRO A 155 2.76 -5.97 -23.40
CA PRO A 155 4.15 -6.27 -23.66
C PRO A 155 5.02 -5.30 -22.85
N LEU A 156 5.92 -5.85 -22.05
CA LEU A 156 6.78 -5.12 -21.15
C LEU A 156 8.24 -5.38 -21.47
N GLN A 157 9.04 -4.34 -21.44
CA GLN A 157 10.48 -4.41 -21.25
C GLN A 157 10.77 -4.05 -19.80
N VAL A 158 11.37 -4.95 -19.06
CA VAL A 158 11.61 -4.81 -17.62
C VAL A 158 13.10 -4.89 -17.35
N VAL A 159 13.59 -3.95 -16.56
CA VAL A 159 14.92 -4.03 -15.94
C VAL A 159 14.71 -4.09 -14.44
N ALA A 160 15.15 -5.18 -13.80
CA ALA A 160 15.05 -5.37 -12.36
C ALA A 160 16.48 -5.46 -11.80
N ASP A 161 16.90 -4.49 -10.99
CA ASP A 161 18.27 -4.40 -10.43
C ASP A 161 19.37 -4.62 -11.48
N GLY A 162 19.17 -4.12 -12.70
CA GLY A 162 20.10 -4.24 -13.83
C GLY A 162 19.91 -5.48 -14.72
N GLU A 163 19.05 -6.42 -14.35
CA GLU A 163 18.71 -7.57 -15.20
C GLU A 163 17.55 -7.24 -16.13
N ALA A 164 17.79 -7.23 -17.44
CA ALA A 164 16.79 -6.92 -18.45
C ALA A 164 16.10 -8.19 -18.98
N PHE A 165 14.78 -8.11 -19.16
CA PHE A 165 13.98 -9.15 -19.79
C PHE A 165 12.67 -8.62 -20.38
N ASP A 166 12.18 -9.30 -21.42
CA ASP A 166 10.86 -9.05 -21.98
C ASP A 166 9.83 -9.94 -21.30
N PHE A 167 8.62 -9.41 -21.08
CA PHE A 167 7.53 -10.15 -20.45
C PHE A 167 6.17 -9.70 -20.97
N ASN A 168 5.32 -10.65 -21.37
CA ASN A 168 3.94 -10.39 -21.75
C ASN A 168 3.03 -10.60 -20.52
N SER A 169 2.68 -9.52 -19.86
CA SER A 169 1.98 -9.56 -18.57
C SER A 169 0.49 -9.29 -18.69
N LEU A 170 -0.32 -10.04 -17.95
CA LEU A 170 -1.71 -9.68 -17.68
C LEU A 170 -1.83 -8.72 -16.50
N MET A 171 -0.91 -8.80 -15.56
CA MET A 171 -0.86 -7.93 -14.39
C MET A 171 0.54 -7.90 -13.80
N VAL A 172 0.86 -6.79 -13.17
CA VAL A 172 2.05 -6.64 -12.33
C VAL A 172 1.63 -6.11 -10.97
N LEU A 173 2.13 -6.73 -9.91
CA LEU A 173 1.95 -6.33 -8.53
C LEU A 173 3.33 -6.16 -7.90
N VAL A 174 3.60 -5.00 -7.34
CA VAL A 174 4.86 -4.67 -6.65
C VAL A 174 4.52 -4.37 -5.20
N PHE A 175 4.84 -5.30 -4.32
CA PHE A 175 4.51 -5.25 -2.90
C PHE A 175 5.67 -4.67 -2.10
N ASN A 176 5.36 -3.71 -1.24
CA ASN A 176 6.23 -3.25 -0.16
C ASN A 176 6.02 -4.10 1.11
N GLY A 177 4.78 -4.51 1.40
CA GLY A 177 4.41 -5.36 2.54
C GLY A 177 3.76 -6.67 2.12
N GLU A 178 3.37 -7.50 3.10
CA GLU A 178 2.78 -8.83 2.85
C GLU A 178 1.35 -8.78 2.31
N THR A 179 0.61 -7.71 2.61
CA THR A 179 -0.84 -7.61 2.38
C THR A 179 -1.19 -6.47 1.43
N ALA A 180 -2.25 -6.67 0.66
CA ALA A 180 -2.90 -5.63 -0.10
C ALA A 180 -4.41 -5.91 -0.18
N GLY A 181 -5.24 -4.89 0.13
CA GLY A 181 -6.70 -5.00 0.17
C GLY A 181 -7.20 -6.00 1.23
N GLY A 182 -6.43 -6.24 2.30
CA GLY A 182 -6.72 -7.23 3.35
C GLY A 182 -6.41 -8.67 2.96
N PHE A 183 -5.71 -8.92 1.83
CA PHE A 183 -5.27 -10.24 1.40
C PHE A 183 -3.76 -10.39 1.54
N ARG A 184 -3.31 -11.50 2.10
CA ARG A 184 -1.88 -11.83 2.24
C ARG A 184 -1.36 -12.46 0.93
N LEU A 185 -0.92 -11.61 0.02
CA LEU A 185 -0.50 -11.98 -1.32
C LEU A 185 1.01 -12.19 -1.44
N ALA A 186 1.83 -11.42 -0.73
CA ALA A 186 3.29 -11.47 -0.73
C ALA A 186 3.83 -11.98 0.61
N ARG A 187 3.66 -13.28 0.89
CA ARG A 187 3.91 -13.90 2.21
C ARG A 187 5.35 -13.79 2.74
N ARG A 188 6.30 -13.42 1.90
CA ARG A 188 7.73 -13.30 2.25
C ARG A 188 8.21 -11.86 2.22
N SER A 189 7.31 -10.94 1.88
CA SER A 189 7.62 -9.51 1.84
C SER A 189 7.81 -8.96 3.25
N SER A 190 8.69 -7.98 3.37
CA SER A 190 8.95 -7.28 4.62
C SER A 190 9.07 -5.80 4.33
N ILE A 191 8.45 -4.97 5.16
CA ILE A 191 8.58 -3.51 5.08
C ILE A 191 9.91 -2.97 5.61
N LYS A 192 10.92 -3.85 5.81
CA LYS A 192 12.21 -3.47 6.44
C LYS A 192 13.44 -4.10 5.78
N ASP A 193 13.29 -4.75 4.64
CA ASP A 193 14.41 -5.45 3.99
C ASP A 193 14.98 -4.74 2.76
N GLY A 194 14.40 -3.57 2.42
CA GLY A 194 14.84 -2.73 1.31
C GLY A 194 14.55 -3.32 -0.07
N LEU A 195 13.59 -4.23 -0.17
CA LEU A 195 13.24 -4.93 -1.41
C LEU A 195 11.73 -5.00 -1.60
N PHE A 196 11.31 -4.97 -2.86
CA PHE A 196 9.95 -5.32 -3.25
C PHE A 196 9.83 -6.81 -3.55
N ASP A 197 8.66 -7.36 -3.28
CA ASP A 197 8.20 -8.62 -3.85
C ASP A 197 7.33 -8.34 -5.07
N CYS A 198 7.80 -8.71 -6.25
CA CYS A 198 7.12 -8.43 -7.52
C CYS A 198 6.51 -9.70 -8.08
N LEU A 199 5.22 -9.63 -8.39
CA LEU A 199 4.46 -10.70 -9.04
C LEU A 199 4.02 -10.25 -10.42
N MET A 200 4.39 -11.03 -11.43
CA MET A 200 4.02 -10.79 -12.82
C MET A 200 3.31 -12.03 -13.35
N LEU A 201 2.07 -11.88 -13.83
CA LEU A 201 1.29 -12.97 -14.38
C LEU A 201 1.42 -13.01 -15.90
N GLU A 202 2.06 -14.06 -16.44
CA GLU A 202 2.20 -14.26 -17.86
C GLU A 202 0.85 -14.53 -18.54
N LYS A 203 0.63 -13.94 -19.72
CA LYS A 203 -0.56 -14.23 -20.53
C LYS A 203 -0.56 -15.69 -20.97
N LYS A 204 -1.57 -16.42 -20.52
CA LYS A 204 -1.98 -17.73 -21.02
C LYS A 204 -3.49 -17.71 -21.31
N ASN A 205 -4.07 -18.83 -21.67
CA ASN A 205 -5.52 -18.91 -21.79
C ASN A 205 -6.19 -18.69 -20.41
N PHE A 206 -7.40 -18.16 -20.43
CA PHE A 206 -8.16 -17.77 -19.23
C PHE A 206 -8.17 -18.86 -18.14
N LEU A 207 -8.47 -20.10 -18.51
CA LEU A 207 -8.57 -21.22 -17.57
C LEU A 207 -7.23 -21.49 -16.86
N ARG A 208 -6.12 -21.48 -17.59
CA ARG A 208 -4.79 -21.71 -17.01
C ARG A 208 -4.38 -20.56 -16.09
N SER A 209 -4.68 -19.32 -16.46
CA SER A 209 -4.34 -18.17 -15.64
C SER A 209 -5.16 -18.12 -14.36
N THR A 210 -6.47 -18.42 -14.42
CA THR A 210 -7.33 -18.50 -13.22
C THR A 210 -6.89 -19.62 -12.29
N LEU A 211 -6.57 -20.82 -12.83
CA LEU A 211 -6.10 -21.96 -12.03
C LEU A 211 -4.74 -21.64 -11.38
N ALA A 212 -3.85 -20.97 -12.09
CA ALA A 212 -2.55 -20.58 -11.56
C ALA A 212 -2.71 -19.54 -10.44
N MET A 213 -3.57 -18.55 -10.61
CA MET A 213 -3.85 -17.57 -9.55
C MET A 213 -4.45 -18.27 -8.31
N GLY A 214 -5.43 -19.13 -8.49
CA GLY A 214 -5.98 -19.93 -7.39
C GLY A 214 -4.91 -20.77 -6.67
N ARG A 215 -4.03 -21.44 -7.43
CA ARG A 215 -2.90 -22.19 -6.85
C ARG A 215 -1.92 -21.30 -6.12
N TYR A 216 -1.64 -20.08 -6.64
CA TYR A 216 -0.77 -19.11 -5.99
C TYR A 216 -1.36 -18.66 -4.63
N LEU A 217 -2.64 -18.32 -4.60
CA LEU A 217 -3.35 -17.92 -3.38
C LEU A 217 -3.34 -19.02 -2.31
N LEU A 218 -3.33 -20.31 -2.73
CA LEU A 218 -3.20 -21.47 -1.84
C LEU A 218 -1.74 -21.78 -1.45
N GLY A 219 -0.78 -20.92 -1.83
CA GLY A 219 0.63 -21.07 -1.47
C GLY A 219 1.47 -21.90 -2.44
N GLY A 220 0.91 -22.25 -3.61
CA GLY A 220 1.67 -22.89 -4.69
C GLY A 220 2.52 -21.87 -5.47
N ASN A 221 3.46 -22.39 -6.28
CA ASN A 221 4.30 -21.58 -7.17
C ASN A 221 4.08 -21.99 -8.64
N PRO A 222 3.03 -21.49 -9.31
CA PRO A 222 2.75 -21.83 -10.69
C PRO A 222 3.74 -21.15 -11.63
N LYS A 223 4.25 -21.90 -12.63
CA LYS A 223 5.29 -21.44 -13.58
C LYS A 223 4.93 -20.18 -14.38
N ILE A 224 3.64 -19.87 -14.55
CA ILE A 224 3.17 -18.67 -15.27
C ILE A 224 3.11 -17.43 -14.38
N VAL A 225 3.37 -17.55 -13.09
CA VAL A 225 3.59 -16.43 -12.17
C VAL A 225 5.08 -16.29 -11.98
N ARG A 226 5.63 -15.23 -12.55
CA ARG A 226 7.02 -14.85 -12.26
C ARG A 226 7.04 -14.07 -10.96
N HIS A 227 7.78 -14.57 -10.01
CA HIS A 227 8.06 -13.91 -8.75
C HIS A 227 9.53 -13.50 -8.75
N LEU A 228 9.80 -12.24 -8.46
CA LEU A 228 11.15 -11.72 -8.29
C LEU A 228 11.17 -10.75 -7.10
N ARG A 229 12.35 -10.55 -6.55
CA ARG A 229 12.61 -9.52 -5.55
C ARG A 229 13.60 -8.53 -6.13
N ALA A 230 13.31 -7.26 -6.00
CA ALA A 230 14.15 -6.20 -6.55
C ALA A 230 14.07 -4.94 -5.68
N ARG A 231 15.15 -4.17 -5.71
CA ARG A 231 15.15 -2.81 -5.13
C ARG A 231 14.59 -1.80 -6.11
N ALA A 232 14.89 -1.96 -7.38
CA ALA A 232 14.44 -1.06 -8.43
C ALA A 232 13.92 -1.83 -9.65
N LEU A 233 12.92 -1.25 -10.29
CA LEU A 233 12.30 -1.76 -11.51
C LEU A 233 12.09 -0.60 -12.49
N ASP A 234 12.65 -0.74 -13.69
CA ASP A 234 12.30 0.09 -14.83
C ASP A 234 11.38 -0.71 -15.74
N ILE A 235 10.21 -0.19 -16.03
CA ILE A 235 9.21 -0.88 -16.85
C ILE A 235 8.78 0.04 -18.00
N VAL A 236 9.01 -0.43 -19.22
CA VAL A 236 8.60 0.25 -20.46
C VAL A 236 7.54 -0.59 -21.16
N SER A 237 6.50 0.07 -21.65
CA SER A 237 5.47 -0.53 -22.49
C SER A 237 5.13 0.38 -23.66
N THR A 238 4.70 -0.21 -24.79
CA THR A 238 4.11 0.53 -25.91
C THR A 238 2.63 0.85 -25.69
N LEU A 239 2.01 0.24 -24.66
CA LEU A 239 0.63 0.47 -24.24
C LEU A 239 0.63 1.31 -22.97
N ASN A 240 -0.20 2.35 -22.95
CA ASN A 240 -0.38 3.16 -21.74
C ASN A 240 -1.54 2.59 -20.92
N GLU A 241 -1.21 1.62 -20.04
CA GLU A 241 -2.18 1.03 -19.13
C GLU A 241 -2.35 1.89 -17.88
N PRO A 242 -3.57 1.97 -17.34
CA PRO A 242 -3.78 2.64 -16.05
C PRO A 242 -3.04 1.88 -14.95
N THR A 243 -2.38 2.62 -14.08
CA THR A 243 -1.68 2.09 -12.90
C THR A 243 -2.36 2.52 -11.62
N ASP A 244 -2.04 1.81 -10.53
CA ASP A 244 -2.61 2.02 -9.21
C ASP A 244 -1.50 2.09 -8.15
N VAL A 245 -1.63 3.03 -7.25
CA VAL A 245 -0.75 3.26 -6.10
C VAL A 245 -1.60 3.26 -4.84
N ASP A 246 -1.54 2.21 -4.04
CA ASP A 246 -2.34 2.04 -2.81
C ASP A 246 -3.85 2.31 -2.99
N GLY A 247 -4.42 1.94 -4.16
CA GLY A 247 -5.82 2.16 -4.50
C GLY A 247 -6.14 3.52 -5.12
N GLN A 248 -5.13 4.34 -5.41
CA GLN A 248 -5.26 5.63 -6.09
C GLN A 248 -4.72 5.55 -7.53
N LYS A 249 -5.09 6.53 -8.37
CA LYS A 249 -4.50 6.63 -9.71
C LYS A 249 -2.98 6.76 -9.62
N GLY A 250 -2.25 5.86 -10.29
CA GLY A 250 -0.80 5.82 -10.32
C GLY A 250 -0.17 6.61 -11.48
N ALA A 251 1.14 6.42 -11.65
CA ALA A 251 1.96 7.06 -12.66
C ALA A 251 1.73 6.45 -14.06
N GLU A 252 2.07 7.22 -15.09
CA GLU A 252 2.05 6.77 -16.50
C GLU A 252 3.40 6.16 -16.90
N PHE A 253 3.38 5.27 -17.89
CA PHE A 253 4.58 4.70 -18.48
C PHE A 253 5.44 5.75 -19.22
N PRO A 254 6.78 5.62 -19.24
CA PRO A 254 7.58 4.56 -18.60
C PRO A 254 7.62 4.70 -17.08
N LEU A 255 7.73 3.57 -16.38
CA LEU A 255 7.71 3.51 -14.93
C LEU A 255 9.12 3.27 -14.39
N HIS A 256 9.54 4.15 -13.47
CA HIS A 256 10.70 3.93 -12.61
C HIS A 256 10.20 3.72 -11.18
N ILE A 257 10.39 2.52 -10.65
CA ILE A 257 9.88 2.11 -9.34
C ILE A 257 11.07 1.76 -8.46
N GLU A 258 11.22 2.42 -7.32
CA GLU A 258 12.32 2.17 -6.39
C GLU A 258 11.82 1.95 -4.96
N CYS A 259 12.46 1.04 -4.25
CA CYS A 259 12.28 0.83 -2.81
C CYS A 259 13.21 1.77 -2.05
N ILE A 260 12.62 2.69 -1.30
CA ILE A 260 13.34 3.60 -0.43
C ILE A 260 13.46 2.94 0.92
N ALA A 261 14.59 2.27 1.14
CA ALA A 261 14.88 1.55 2.38
C ALA A 261 14.89 2.50 3.58
N GLY A 262 14.09 2.17 4.59
CA GLY A 262 13.90 3.04 5.77
C GLY A 262 13.32 4.42 5.43
N GLY A 263 12.60 4.52 4.34
CA GLY A 263 12.11 5.78 3.77
C GLY A 263 11.06 6.50 4.61
N LEU A 264 10.46 5.82 5.59
CA LEU A 264 9.48 6.40 6.50
C LEU A 264 9.89 6.14 7.95
N ARG A 265 9.77 7.18 8.79
CA ARG A 265 9.79 7.06 10.23
C ARG A 265 8.37 6.78 10.71
N VAL A 266 8.19 5.74 11.52
CA VAL A 266 6.87 5.33 12.00
C VAL A 266 6.90 5.05 13.49
N MET A 267 5.76 5.26 14.16
CA MET A 267 5.59 4.80 15.53
C MET A 267 5.16 3.34 15.51
N CYS A 268 5.96 2.48 16.13
CA CYS A 268 5.64 1.07 16.32
C CYS A 268 5.38 0.77 17.80
N PRO A 269 4.54 -0.24 18.11
CA PRO A 269 4.44 -0.74 19.47
C PRO A 269 5.81 -1.17 19.98
N ARG A 270 6.12 -0.89 21.24
CA ARG A 270 7.31 -1.51 21.87
C ARG A 270 7.08 -3.00 21.94
N GLU A 271 8.04 -3.79 21.48
CA GLU A 271 8.05 -5.21 21.80
C GLU A 271 8.11 -5.32 23.33
N GLU A 272 7.05 -5.85 23.95
CA GLU A 272 7.11 -6.25 25.35
C GLU A 272 8.22 -7.30 25.44
N GLY A 273 9.25 -7.00 26.23
CA GLY A 273 10.49 -7.75 26.26
C GLY A 273 10.27 -9.26 26.34
N LYS A 274 10.88 -9.97 25.38
CA LYS A 274 11.14 -11.40 25.49
C LYS A 274 12.12 -11.66 26.61
#